data_08e776e06517db50fc75738193449555
#
_entry.id   08e776e06517db50fc75738193449555
#
_cell.length_a   1.000
_cell.length_b   1.000
_cell.length_c   1.000
_cell.angle_alpha   90.00
_cell.angle_beta   90.00
_cell.angle_gamma   90.00
#
_symmetry.space_group_name_H-M   'P 1'
#
loop_
_entity.id
_entity.type
_entity.pdbx_description
1 polymer ?
#
loop_
_entity_poly.entity_id
_entity_poly.type
_entity_poly.pdbx_seq_one_letter_code
_entity_poly.pdbx_strand_id
1 'polypeptide(L)'
;MVLSPDEELGRIVIFFLGCAFRRDREAGTIEISQESYIRSVLERFKICRTSSIPASPANDYRSVKEDEDAGDVPFREVVGSLMWIANQTRPDISNAVRAVARHSHEPKISHWKAAQKILNYLLETAHLTLKFNKEATVDVGTLVYVDADFASKATDR
;
A
#
# COMPACT_ATOMS: atom_id res chain seq x y z
N MET A 1 -7.96 0.33 -23.79
CA MET A 1 -7.08 -0.81 -23.54
C MET A 1 -5.96 -0.73 -24.53
N VAL A 2 -4.78 -0.28 -24.13
CA VAL A 2 -3.63 -0.15 -25.02
C VAL A 2 -2.77 -1.37 -24.80
N LEU A 3 -2.76 -2.28 -25.77
CA LEU A 3 -1.85 -3.41 -25.83
C LEU A 3 -0.56 -2.89 -26.46
N SER A 4 0.54 -2.91 -25.71
CA SER A 4 1.87 -2.74 -26.28
C SER A 4 2.51 -4.12 -26.33
N PRO A 5 2.66 -4.73 -27.50
CA PRO A 5 3.26 -6.05 -27.60
C PRO A 5 4.78 -5.94 -27.72
N ASP A 6 5.51 -6.22 -26.67
CA ASP A 6 6.86 -6.78 -26.80
C ASP A 6 6.71 -8.27 -27.15
N GLU A 7 6.30 -8.56 -28.38
CA GLU A 7 5.98 -9.93 -28.82
C GLU A 7 7.21 -10.83 -28.99
N GLU A 8 8.44 -10.31 -29.00
CA GLU A 8 9.62 -11.09 -29.33
C GLU A 8 10.09 -12.06 -28.23
N LEU A 9 9.52 -12.01 -26.99
CA LEU A 9 9.96 -12.86 -25.87
C LEU A 9 8.82 -13.48 -25.05
N GLY A 10 7.60 -13.62 -25.59
CA GLY A 10 6.49 -14.18 -24.81
C GLY A 10 6.04 -13.33 -23.61
N ARG A 11 6.52 -12.07 -23.53
CA ARG A 11 6.19 -11.10 -22.47
C ARG A 11 5.08 -10.18 -22.93
N ILE A 12 4.03 -10.12 -22.15
CA ILE A 12 2.88 -9.24 -22.41
C ILE A 12 2.80 -8.24 -21.25
N VAL A 13 2.70 -6.94 -21.60
CA VAL A 13 2.44 -5.88 -20.63
C VAL A 13 1.08 -5.27 -20.92
N ILE A 14 0.20 -5.25 -19.92
CA ILE A 14 -1.14 -4.68 -20.01
C ILE A 14 -1.29 -3.62 -18.92
N PHE A 15 -1.79 -2.45 -19.28
CA PHE A 15 -2.15 -1.41 -18.31
C PHE A 15 -3.65 -1.38 -18.12
N PHE A 16 -4.08 -1.55 -16.87
CA PHE A 16 -5.49 -1.56 -16.50
C PHE A 16 -5.67 -0.97 -15.10
N LEU A 17 -6.57 0.00 -14.96
CA LEU A 17 -6.90 0.67 -13.71
C LEU A 17 -5.69 1.18 -12.90
N GLY A 18 -4.68 1.71 -13.59
CA GLY A 18 -3.46 2.22 -12.95
C GLY A 18 -2.46 1.14 -12.52
N CYS A 19 -2.73 -0.12 -12.86
CA CYS A 19 -1.83 -1.24 -12.64
C CYS A 19 -1.18 -1.67 -13.95
N ALA A 20 0.10 -2.02 -13.91
CA ALA A 20 0.82 -2.68 -14.97
C ALA A 20 0.88 -4.18 -14.68
N PHE A 21 0.35 -4.98 -15.59
CA PHE A 21 0.39 -6.44 -15.55
C PHE A 21 1.47 -6.91 -16.52
N ARG A 22 2.47 -7.59 -16.01
CA ARG A 22 3.54 -8.21 -16.80
C ARG A 22 3.41 -9.73 -16.70
N ARG A 23 3.23 -10.39 -17.85
CA ARG A 23 3.16 -11.84 -17.92
C ARG A 23 4.36 -12.35 -18.72
N ASP A 24 5.09 -13.27 -18.12
CA ASP A 24 6.12 -14.05 -18.79
C ASP A 24 5.63 -15.52 -18.88
N ARG A 25 5.37 -15.97 -20.13
CA ARG A 25 4.82 -17.31 -20.36
C ARG A 25 5.88 -18.40 -20.20
N GLU A 26 7.13 -18.12 -20.54
CA GLU A 26 8.24 -19.07 -20.44
C GLU A 26 8.61 -19.29 -18.97
N ALA A 27 8.78 -18.21 -18.21
CA ALA A 27 9.02 -18.27 -16.78
C ALA A 27 7.77 -18.68 -15.98
N GLY A 28 6.57 -18.65 -16.58
CA GLY A 28 5.32 -18.93 -15.89
C GLY A 28 5.01 -17.93 -14.78
N THR A 29 5.34 -16.66 -14.98
CA THR A 29 5.15 -15.62 -13.95
C THR A 29 4.16 -14.55 -14.38
N ILE A 30 3.46 -13.96 -13.39
CA ILE A 30 2.66 -12.77 -13.54
C ILE A 30 3.10 -11.78 -12.46
N GLU A 31 3.42 -10.55 -12.85
CA GLU A 31 3.74 -9.45 -11.95
C GLU A 31 2.71 -8.34 -12.10
N ILE A 32 2.25 -7.81 -10.97
CA ILE A 32 1.32 -6.69 -10.91
C ILE A 32 2.01 -5.54 -10.17
N SER A 33 2.12 -4.39 -10.83
CA SER A 33 2.77 -3.19 -10.33
C SER A 33 1.87 -1.97 -10.39
N GLN A 34 1.95 -1.12 -9.39
CA GLN A 34 1.38 0.24 -9.40
C GLN A 34 2.47 1.32 -9.33
N GLU A 35 3.71 1.01 -9.70
CA GLU A 35 4.83 1.94 -9.55
C GLU A 35 4.53 3.33 -10.12
N SER A 36 3.99 3.40 -11.35
CA SER A 36 3.66 4.68 -11.99
C SER A 36 2.61 5.46 -11.21
N TYR A 37 1.57 4.79 -10.69
CA TYR A 37 0.55 5.42 -9.87
C TYR A 37 1.13 5.88 -8.52
N ILE A 38 1.93 5.04 -7.86
CA ILE A 38 2.60 5.40 -6.61
C ILE A 38 3.45 6.65 -6.82
N ARG A 39 4.28 6.70 -7.86
CA ARG A 39 5.12 7.86 -8.16
C ARG A 39 4.30 9.13 -8.39
N SER A 40 3.19 9.05 -9.12
CA SER A 40 2.30 10.20 -9.33
C SER A 40 1.67 10.72 -8.02
N VAL A 41 1.32 9.82 -7.10
CA VAL A 41 0.83 10.18 -5.76
C VAL A 41 1.93 10.88 -4.95
N LEU A 42 3.14 10.33 -4.95
CA LEU A 42 4.28 10.90 -4.23
C LEU A 42 4.66 12.30 -4.75
N GLU A 43 4.64 12.50 -6.05
CA GLU A 43 4.88 13.80 -6.68
C GLU A 43 3.78 14.80 -6.32
N ARG A 44 2.53 14.41 -6.40
CA ARG A 44 1.36 15.24 -6.06
C ARG A 44 1.42 15.76 -4.63
N PHE A 45 1.83 14.92 -3.68
CA PHE A 45 1.97 15.29 -2.27
C PHE A 45 3.39 15.77 -1.90
N LYS A 46 4.27 15.95 -2.90
CA LYS A 46 5.63 16.47 -2.73
C LYS A 46 6.45 15.70 -1.70
N ILE A 47 6.37 14.38 -1.74
CA ILE A 47 7.10 13.50 -0.82
C ILE A 47 8.57 13.42 -1.25
N CYS A 48 9.47 13.81 -0.35
CA CYS A 48 10.92 13.85 -0.61
C CYS A 48 11.76 13.10 0.44
N ARG A 49 11.13 12.53 1.45
CA ARG A 49 11.82 11.75 2.50
C ARG A 49 11.46 10.28 2.37
N THR A 50 12.41 9.40 2.68
CA THR A 50 12.20 7.95 2.70
C THR A 50 12.00 7.42 4.11
N SER A 51 11.44 6.22 4.22
CA SER A 51 11.32 5.45 5.45
C SER A 51 11.41 3.97 5.15
N SER A 52 12.19 3.24 5.95
CA SER A 52 12.34 1.78 5.80
C SER A 52 11.16 0.97 6.34
N ILE A 53 10.23 1.61 7.08
CA ILE A 53 9.05 0.96 7.65
C ILE A 53 7.81 1.84 7.45
N PRO A 54 6.63 1.25 7.14
CA PRO A 54 5.41 2.02 6.91
C PRO A 54 4.78 2.58 8.18
N ALA A 55 5.04 1.96 9.32
CA ALA A 55 4.53 2.40 10.62
C ALA A 55 5.56 2.19 11.72
N SER A 56 5.44 2.92 12.83
CA SER A 56 6.26 2.69 14.02
C SER A 56 5.55 1.72 14.97
N PRO A 57 6.27 0.84 15.69
CA PRO A 57 5.67 -0.10 16.63
C PRO A 57 4.85 0.57 17.75
N ALA A 58 5.23 1.81 18.11
CA ALA A 58 4.55 2.61 19.12
C ALA A 58 3.38 3.45 18.59
N ASN A 59 2.95 3.23 17.35
CA ASN A 59 1.83 3.95 16.77
C ASN A 59 0.48 3.47 17.35
N ASP A 60 0.37 3.56 18.65
CA ASP A 60 -0.92 3.70 19.30
C ASP A 60 -1.39 5.14 19.00
N TYR A 61 -2.14 5.30 17.91
CA TYR A 61 -2.77 6.58 17.52
C TYR A 61 -3.93 6.93 18.47
N ARG A 62 -3.72 6.69 19.77
CA ARG A 62 -4.61 7.26 20.78
C ARG A 62 -4.52 8.76 20.61
N SER A 63 -5.66 9.38 20.53
CA SER A 63 -5.73 10.82 20.65
C SER A 63 -5.08 11.20 21.98
N VAL A 64 -3.83 11.65 21.89
CA VAL A 64 -3.23 12.35 23.00
C VAL A 64 -4.11 13.57 23.20
N LYS A 65 -4.63 13.80 24.40
CA LYS A 65 -5.52 14.94 24.70
C LYS A 65 -4.95 16.30 24.29
N GLU A 66 -3.64 16.35 24.03
CA GLU A 66 -2.86 17.51 23.62
C GLU A 66 -2.51 17.52 22.12
N ASP A 67 -3.00 16.52 21.32
CA ASP A 67 -2.70 16.50 19.89
C ASP A 67 -3.58 17.52 19.15
N GLU A 68 -2.92 18.45 18.48
CA GLU A 68 -3.57 19.53 17.75
C GLU A 68 -4.26 19.04 16.48
N ASP A 69 -5.28 19.78 16.06
CA ASP A 69 -5.95 19.55 14.78
C ASP A 69 -4.92 19.65 13.63
N ALA A 70 -5.04 18.75 12.65
CA ALA A 70 -4.14 18.75 11.50
C ALA A 70 -4.34 19.97 10.57
N GLY A 71 -5.43 20.71 10.75
CA GLY A 71 -5.79 21.85 9.91
C GLY A 71 -6.20 21.45 8.49
N ASP A 72 -6.00 22.35 7.55
CA ASP A 72 -6.36 22.13 6.14
C ASP A 72 -5.31 21.30 5.40
N VAL A 73 -5.17 20.02 5.77
CA VAL A 73 -4.31 19.06 5.08
C VAL A 73 -5.16 18.12 4.23
N PRO A 74 -4.66 17.64 3.07
CA PRO A 74 -5.39 16.76 2.18
C PRO A 74 -5.45 15.31 2.72
N PHE A 75 -5.81 15.14 4.00
CA PHE A 75 -5.74 13.86 4.70
C PHE A 75 -6.60 12.78 4.05
N ARG A 76 -7.86 13.10 3.75
CA ARG A 76 -8.79 12.13 3.14
C ARG A 76 -8.34 11.69 1.75
N GLU A 77 -7.75 12.60 1.00
CA GLU A 77 -7.24 12.34 -0.33
C GLU A 77 -6.01 11.43 -0.29
N VAL A 78 -5.09 11.69 0.64
CA VAL A 78 -3.93 10.82 0.90
C VAL A 78 -4.40 9.44 1.33
N VAL A 79 -5.30 9.34 2.30
CA VAL A 79 -5.83 8.06 2.79
C VAL A 79 -6.52 7.28 1.68
N GLY A 80 -7.33 7.94 0.83
CA GLY A 80 -7.98 7.30 -0.32
C GLY A 80 -6.97 6.71 -1.30
N SER A 81 -5.91 7.46 -1.63
CA SER A 81 -4.83 6.99 -2.50
C SER A 81 -4.07 5.80 -1.88
N LEU A 82 -3.77 5.88 -0.58
CA LEU A 82 -3.10 4.79 0.16
C LEU A 82 -3.96 3.53 0.23
N MET A 83 -5.27 3.67 0.45
CA MET A 83 -6.22 2.53 0.44
C MET A 83 -6.24 1.84 -0.92
N TRP A 84 -6.25 2.61 -2.01
CA TRP A 84 -6.19 2.07 -3.35
C TRP A 84 -4.91 1.28 -3.59
N ILE A 85 -3.76 1.84 -3.24
CA ILE A 85 -2.45 1.18 -3.36
C ILE A 85 -2.41 -0.12 -2.52
N ALA A 86 -2.84 -0.04 -1.26
CA ALA A 86 -2.85 -1.18 -0.35
C ALA A 86 -3.70 -2.35 -0.86
N ASN A 87 -4.88 -2.05 -1.40
CA ASN A 87 -5.83 -3.06 -1.86
C ASN A 87 -5.43 -3.71 -3.19
N GLN A 88 -4.63 -3.03 -4.02
CA GLN A 88 -4.29 -3.55 -5.34
C GLN A 88 -2.97 -4.31 -5.36
N THR A 89 -1.88 -3.72 -4.83
CA THR A 89 -0.54 -4.29 -5.03
C THR A 89 0.35 -4.27 -3.79
N ARG A 90 -0.04 -3.53 -2.72
CA ARG A 90 0.82 -3.31 -1.56
C ARG A 90 0.14 -3.75 -0.26
N PRO A 91 -0.13 -5.04 -0.07
CA PRO A 91 -0.72 -5.55 1.18
C PRO A 91 0.14 -5.28 2.42
N ASP A 92 1.44 -5.07 2.23
CA ASP A 92 2.41 -4.74 3.28
C ASP A 92 2.09 -3.43 4.03
N ILE A 93 1.41 -2.47 3.40
CA ILE A 93 0.98 -1.23 4.05
C ILE A 93 -0.45 -1.29 4.59
N SER A 94 -1.23 -2.35 4.35
CA SER A 94 -2.66 -2.42 4.66
C SER A 94 -2.98 -2.12 6.13
N ASN A 95 -2.19 -2.66 7.05
CA ASN A 95 -2.40 -2.44 8.48
C ASN A 95 -2.13 -0.98 8.88
N ALA A 96 -1.06 -0.37 8.38
CA ALA A 96 -0.73 1.03 8.62
C ALA A 96 -1.80 1.96 8.05
N VAL A 97 -2.27 1.70 6.83
CA VAL A 97 -3.33 2.47 6.16
C VAL A 97 -4.64 2.36 6.93
N ARG A 98 -5.03 1.15 7.35
CA ARG A 98 -6.23 0.94 8.18
C ARG A 98 -6.17 1.72 9.48
N ALA A 99 -5.01 1.80 10.12
CA ALA A 99 -4.82 2.53 11.36
C ALA A 99 -5.06 4.04 11.18
N VAL A 100 -4.54 4.67 10.13
CA VAL A 100 -4.74 6.09 9.85
C VAL A 100 -6.14 6.39 9.30
N ALA A 101 -6.73 5.50 8.52
CA ALA A 101 -8.04 5.68 7.91
C ALA A 101 -9.17 5.86 8.94
N ARG A 102 -9.04 5.28 10.14
CA ARG A 102 -10.00 5.42 11.24
C ARG A 102 -10.19 6.88 11.68
N HIS A 103 -9.20 7.74 11.44
CA HIS A 103 -9.18 9.13 11.87
C HIS A 103 -9.52 10.12 10.76
N SER A 104 -10.14 9.66 9.66
CA SER A 104 -10.47 10.50 8.50
C SER A 104 -11.54 11.56 8.77
N HIS A 105 -12.32 11.42 9.85
CA HIS A 105 -13.35 12.40 10.21
C HIS A 105 -12.72 13.64 10.86
N GLU A 106 -11.80 13.43 11.79
CA GLU A 106 -11.15 14.49 12.56
C GLU A 106 -9.64 14.18 12.71
N PRO A 107 -8.85 14.44 11.67
CA PRO A 107 -7.44 14.12 11.70
C PRO A 107 -6.67 15.06 12.61
N LYS A 108 -5.79 14.52 13.43
CA LYS A 108 -4.82 15.28 14.24
C LYS A 108 -3.45 15.28 13.56
N ILE A 109 -2.54 16.13 14.02
CA ILE A 109 -1.16 16.24 13.49
C ILE A 109 -0.44 14.89 13.53
N SER A 110 -0.65 14.11 14.59
CA SER A 110 -0.06 12.77 14.70
C SER A 110 -0.53 11.83 13.59
N HIS A 111 -1.83 11.88 13.26
CA HIS A 111 -2.40 11.07 12.18
C HIS A 111 -1.86 11.49 10.81
N TRP A 112 -1.69 12.81 10.59
CA TRP A 112 -1.08 13.33 9.37
C TRP A 112 0.37 12.86 9.21
N LYS A 113 1.19 12.97 10.27
CA LYS A 113 2.57 12.47 10.28
C LYS A 113 2.64 10.97 10.01
N ALA A 114 1.69 10.20 10.51
CA ALA A 114 1.60 8.78 10.25
C ALA A 114 1.28 8.47 8.78
N ALA A 115 0.33 9.19 8.17
CA ALA A 115 0.04 9.06 6.75
C ALA A 115 1.26 9.43 5.87
N GLN A 116 1.95 10.52 6.21
CA GLN A 116 3.20 10.91 5.54
C GLN A 116 4.29 9.83 5.67
N LYS A 117 4.38 9.14 6.80
CA LYS A 117 5.35 8.06 6.98
C LYS A 117 5.08 6.88 6.04
N ILE A 118 3.81 6.54 5.79
CA ILE A 118 3.46 5.52 4.80
C ILE A 118 3.88 5.96 3.39
N LEU A 119 3.65 7.23 3.03
CA LEU A 119 4.11 7.77 1.75
C LEU A 119 5.64 7.74 1.63
N ASN A 120 6.37 8.07 2.70
CA ASN A 120 7.83 8.00 2.74
C ASN A 120 8.34 6.55 2.52
N TYR A 121 7.65 5.56 3.08
CA TYR A 121 7.95 4.15 2.84
C TYR A 121 7.68 3.76 1.38
N LEU A 122 6.58 4.23 0.81
CA LEU A 122 6.26 3.99 -0.60
C LEU A 122 7.29 4.63 -1.55
N LEU A 123 7.89 5.77 -1.19
CA LEU A 123 8.94 6.39 -2.00
C LEU A 123 10.17 5.47 -2.15
N GLU A 124 10.57 4.82 -1.06
CA GLU A 124 11.69 3.87 -1.08
C GLU A 124 11.35 2.56 -1.79
N THR A 125 10.11 2.12 -1.66
CA THR A 125 9.65 0.79 -2.08
C THR A 125 8.70 0.80 -3.28
N ALA A 126 8.63 1.88 -4.04
CA ALA A 126 7.68 2.03 -5.15
C ALA A 126 7.81 0.94 -6.22
N HIS A 127 9.02 0.39 -6.38
CA HIS A 127 9.37 -0.65 -7.35
C HIS A 127 8.86 -2.06 -6.97
N LEU A 128 8.39 -2.26 -5.73
CA LEU A 128 7.90 -3.57 -5.31
C LEU A 128 6.61 -3.94 -6.04
N THR A 129 6.53 -5.21 -6.44
CA THR A 129 5.43 -5.79 -7.21
C THR A 129 4.83 -6.98 -6.48
N LEU A 130 3.57 -7.31 -6.79
CA LEU A 130 3.01 -8.62 -6.50
C LEU A 130 3.44 -9.58 -7.60
N LYS A 131 4.10 -10.67 -7.21
CA LYS A 131 4.56 -11.68 -8.14
C LYS A 131 3.90 -13.02 -7.87
N PHE A 132 3.32 -13.61 -8.91
CA PHE A 132 2.74 -14.95 -8.91
C PHE A 132 3.58 -15.84 -9.80
N ASN A 133 4.02 -16.99 -9.28
CA ASN A 133 4.82 -17.98 -10.00
C ASN A 133 3.97 -19.22 -10.28
N LYS A 134 4.22 -19.85 -11.43
CA LYS A 134 3.59 -21.13 -11.78
C LYS A 134 4.08 -22.29 -10.90
N GLU A 135 5.20 -22.11 -10.20
CA GLU A 135 5.70 -23.10 -9.27
C GLU A 135 4.78 -23.29 -8.09
N ALA A 136 3.84 -24.16 -8.30
CA ALA A 136 3.35 -24.97 -7.23
C ALA A 136 2.85 -26.27 -7.84
N THR A 137 3.74 -27.18 -8.11
CA THR A 137 3.44 -28.59 -7.85
C THR A 137 3.29 -28.77 -6.33
N VAL A 138 2.57 -27.88 -5.70
CA VAL A 138 2.08 -28.10 -4.36
C VAL A 138 0.80 -28.87 -4.55
N ASP A 139 0.72 -30.04 -3.95
CA ASP A 139 -0.55 -30.71 -3.67
C ASP A 139 -1.60 -29.62 -3.38
N VAL A 140 -2.74 -29.71 -4.04
CA VAL A 140 -3.80 -28.70 -3.98
C VAL A 140 -4.29 -28.61 -2.55
N GLY A 141 -3.54 -27.89 -1.73
CA GLY A 141 -3.83 -27.61 -0.33
C GLY A 141 -4.04 -26.12 -0.14
N THR A 142 -5.08 -25.75 0.61
CA THR A 142 -5.27 -24.38 1.06
C THR A 142 -4.54 -24.21 2.38
N LEU A 143 -3.51 -23.35 2.42
CA LEU A 143 -2.84 -22.96 3.65
C LEU A 143 -3.58 -21.75 4.23
N VAL A 144 -4.13 -21.93 5.42
CA VAL A 144 -4.86 -20.88 6.14
C VAL A 144 -4.03 -20.45 7.34
N TYR A 145 -3.70 -19.15 7.40
CA TYR A 145 -3.12 -18.53 8.59
C TYR A 145 -4.23 -17.90 9.39
N VAL A 146 -4.34 -18.26 10.66
CA VAL A 146 -5.33 -17.70 11.57
C VAL A 146 -4.60 -17.01 12.72
N ASP A 147 -4.96 -15.76 12.96
CA ASP A 147 -4.51 -14.98 14.11
C ASP A 147 -5.73 -14.50 14.89
N ALA A 148 -5.64 -14.52 16.22
CA ALA A 148 -6.68 -14.06 17.13
C ALA A 148 -6.14 -12.91 17.97
N ASP A 149 -6.64 -11.70 17.74
CA ASP A 149 -6.32 -10.52 18.51
C ASP A 149 -7.57 -9.95 19.18
N PHE A 150 -7.70 -10.17 20.48
CA PHE A 150 -8.80 -9.64 21.28
C PHE A 150 -8.43 -8.32 21.93
N ALA A 151 -9.01 -7.21 21.40
CA ALA A 151 -8.91 -5.88 21.99
C ALA A 151 -7.46 -5.46 22.33
N SER A 152 -6.54 -5.65 21.38
CA SER A 152 -5.13 -5.25 21.53
C SER A 152 -4.96 -3.76 21.76
N LYS A 153 -5.96 -2.96 21.39
CA LYS A 153 -5.99 -1.51 21.59
C LYS A 153 -7.01 -1.15 22.65
N ALA A 154 -6.66 -0.21 23.55
CA ALA A 154 -7.59 0.24 24.59
C ALA A 154 -8.88 0.90 24.04
N THR A 155 -8.90 1.30 22.77
CA THR A 155 -10.08 1.82 22.07
C THR A 155 -11.04 0.73 21.60
N ASP A 156 -10.63 -0.53 21.62
CA ASP A 156 -11.41 -1.68 21.15
C ASP A 156 -12.06 -2.45 22.32
N ARG A 157 -11.95 -1.91 23.55
CA ARG A 157 -12.56 -2.48 24.78
C ARG A 157 -13.79 -1.71 25.19
#